data_67be3e3642cd5b3f0c70710b5b934b2d
#
_entry.id   67be3e3642cd5b3f0c70710b5b934b2d
#
_cell.length_a   1.000
_cell.length_b   1.000
_cell.length_c   1.000
_cell.angle_alpha   90.00
_cell.angle_beta   90.00
_cell.angle_gamma   90.00
#
_symmetry.space_group_name_H-M   'P 1'
#
loop_
_entity.id
_entity.type
_entity.pdbx_description
1 polymer ?
#
loop_
_entity_poly.entity_id
_entity_poly.type
_entity_poly.pdbx_seq_one_letter_code
_entity_poly.pdbx_strand_id
1 'polypeptide(L)'
;EEIIERDYGCGDPSRFVREGDVVLDLGSGGGKICYIAAQIVGPSGAVIGVDMNDEMLALARKYKDELQKKFGGVRIQFHKGKIQDLAVDLDRVEEYLTRNPVRTVADLQRLNEFVDVLRRTEPMIADDSIDVVVSNCVLNLVKEEDRAQLFKEIFRVLKRGGRAAISDIVSDEEV
;
A
#
# COMPACT_ATOMS: atom_id res chain seq x y z
N GLU A 1 -5.97 -4.04 20.66
CA GLU A 1 -5.41 -5.39 20.92
C GLU A 1 -5.37 -6.21 19.64
N GLU A 2 -6.50 -6.43 18.94
CA GLU A 2 -6.58 -7.29 17.75
C GLU A 2 -5.56 -6.94 16.63
N ILE A 3 -5.28 -5.64 16.39
CA ILE A 3 -4.29 -5.18 15.40
C ILE A 3 -2.85 -5.51 15.86
N ILE A 4 -2.58 -5.44 17.16
CA ILE A 4 -1.26 -5.72 17.73
C ILE A 4 -0.97 -7.22 17.75
N GLU A 5 -1.97 -8.04 18.04
CA GLU A 5 -1.84 -9.50 18.09
C GLU A 5 -1.54 -10.12 16.73
N ARG A 6 -1.93 -9.46 15.63
CA ARG A 6 -1.70 -9.89 14.25
C ARG A 6 -0.53 -9.14 13.56
N ASP A 7 0.37 -8.56 14.35
CA ASP A 7 1.54 -7.86 13.83
C ASP A 7 2.76 -8.79 13.75
N TYR A 8 3.30 -8.93 12.58
CA TYR A 8 4.48 -9.74 12.27
C TYR A 8 5.70 -8.88 11.90
N GLY A 9 5.69 -7.59 12.27
CA GLY A 9 6.70 -6.62 11.85
C GLY A 9 8.08 -6.82 12.51
N CYS A 10 9.13 -6.51 11.77
CA CYS A 10 10.53 -6.68 12.14
C CYS A 10 11.19 -5.41 12.68
N GLY A 11 10.48 -4.28 12.70
CA GLY A 11 11.00 -2.99 13.12
C GLY A 11 9.94 -1.91 13.18
N ASP A 12 10.38 -0.68 13.41
CA ASP A 12 9.50 0.49 13.43
C ASP A 12 9.95 1.54 12.39
N PRO A 13 9.44 1.46 11.15
CA PRO A 13 9.73 2.46 10.12
C PRO A 13 9.04 3.80 10.36
N SER A 14 8.07 3.88 11.29
CA SER A 14 7.32 5.10 11.58
C SER A 14 8.18 6.24 12.12
N ARG A 15 9.35 5.92 12.71
CA ARG A 15 10.34 6.92 13.18
C ARG A 15 10.87 7.85 12.08
N PHE A 16 10.67 7.49 10.81
CA PHE A 16 11.04 8.33 9.66
C PHE A 16 9.89 9.19 9.15
N VAL A 17 8.70 9.05 9.73
CA VAL A 17 7.51 9.85 9.41
C VAL A 17 7.57 11.18 10.15
N ARG A 18 7.07 12.25 9.50
CA ARG A 18 7.03 13.62 10.04
C ARG A 18 5.62 14.19 9.95
N GLU A 19 5.35 15.22 10.75
CA GLU A 19 4.11 15.98 10.64
C GLU A 19 3.91 16.51 9.22
N GLY A 20 2.70 16.35 8.69
CA GLY A 20 2.31 16.80 7.35
C GLY A 20 2.70 15.86 6.21
N ASP A 21 3.47 14.78 6.45
CA ASP A 21 3.83 13.83 5.41
C ASP A 21 2.59 13.13 4.81
N VAL A 22 2.68 12.81 3.52
CA VAL A 22 1.86 11.78 2.88
C VAL A 22 2.64 10.46 2.91
N VAL A 23 2.15 9.52 3.70
CA VAL A 23 2.80 8.22 3.96
C VAL A 23 2.14 7.14 3.12
N LEU A 24 2.94 6.30 2.48
CA LEU A 24 2.51 5.07 1.82
C LEU A 24 3.12 3.86 2.54
N ASP A 25 2.27 2.97 3.06
CA ASP A 25 2.66 1.73 3.73
C ASP A 25 2.46 0.54 2.78
N LEU A 26 3.56 -0.12 2.41
CA LEU A 26 3.58 -1.26 1.50
C LEU A 26 3.47 -2.56 2.27
N GLY A 27 2.39 -3.32 2.03
CA GLY A 27 2.03 -4.49 2.81
C GLY A 27 1.50 -4.10 4.18
N SER A 28 0.51 -3.19 4.19
CA SER A 28 0.00 -2.56 5.42
C SER A 28 -0.67 -3.51 6.41
N GLY A 29 -1.01 -4.74 5.98
CA GLY A 29 -1.68 -5.74 6.81
C GLY A 29 -2.92 -5.18 7.50
N GLY A 30 -3.06 -5.41 8.79
CA GLY A 30 -4.15 -4.87 9.63
C GLY A 30 -4.07 -3.36 9.92
N GLY A 31 -3.12 -2.63 9.32
CA GLY A 31 -3.03 -1.17 9.39
C GLY A 31 -2.26 -0.63 10.59
N LYS A 32 -1.52 -1.45 11.35
CA LYS A 32 -0.80 -0.99 12.56
C LYS A 32 0.12 0.19 12.27
N ILE A 33 1.03 0.05 11.29
CA ILE A 33 1.99 1.12 10.94
C ILE A 33 1.25 2.34 10.39
N CYS A 34 0.20 2.14 9.58
CA CYS A 34 -0.65 3.22 9.11
C CYS A 34 -1.24 4.03 10.26
N TYR A 35 -1.75 3.39 11.31
CA TYR A 35 -2.35 4.09 12.44
C TYR A 35 -1.33 4.77 13.36
N ILE A 36 -0.12 4.22 13.47
CA ILE A 36 0.99 4.89 14.15
C ILE A 36 1.40 6.14 13.35
N ALA A 37 1.61 5.98 12.04
CA ALA A 37 1.95 7.09 11.15
C ALA A 37 0.89 8.20 11.16
N ALA A 38 -0.42 7.84 11.18
CA ALA A 38 -1.51 8.79 11.23
C ALA A 38 -1.47 9.73 12.44
N GLN A 39 -1.01 9.23 13.59
CA GLN A 39 -0.83 10.06 14.79
C GLN A 39 0.32 11.06 14.63
N ILE A 40 1.35 10.69 13.87
CA ILE A 40 2.54 11.52 13.64
C ILE A 40 2.28 12.58 12.59
N VAL A 41 1.67 12.20 11.45
CA VAL A 41 1.44 13.16 10.34
C VAL A 41 0.38 14.20 10.66
N GLY A 42 -0.57 13.88 11.53
CA GLY A 42 -1.63 14.79 11.95
C GLY A 42 -2.60 15.17 10.81
N PRO A 43 -3.50 16.16 11.07
CA PRO A 43 -4.56 16.52 10.14
C PRO A 43 -4.09 17.10 8.78
N SER A 44 -2.87 17.63 8.73
CA SER A 44 -2.27 18.19 7.50
C SER A 44 -1.66 17.11 6.58
N GLY A 45 -1.42 15.90 7.11
CA GLY A 45 -0.87 14.78 6.39
C GLY A 45 -1.92 13.79 5.88
N ALA A 46 -1.43 12.67 5.36
CA ALA A 46 -2.26 11.56 4.94
C ALA A 46 -1.50 10.23 5.07
N VAL A 47 -2.24 9.14 5.25
CA VAL A 47 -1.67 7.80 5.28
C VAL A 47 -2.45 6.90 4.32
N ILE A 48 -1.73 6.16 3.50
CA ILE A 48 -2.26 5.22 2.53
C ILE A 48 -1.62 3.86 2.81
N GLY A 49 -2.43 2.85 3.10
CA GLY A 49 -1.99 1.46 3.20
C GLY A 49 -2.36 0.69 1.93
N VAL A 50 -1.42 -0.11 1.43
CA VAL A 50 -1.65 -1.03 0.31
C VAL A 50 -1.37 -2.45 0.76
N ASP A 51 -2.32 -3.34 0.57
CA ASP A 51 -2.19 -4.78 0.83
C ASP A 51 -2.99 -5.58 -0.21
N MET A 52 -2.68 -6.86 -0.38
CA MET A 52 -3.45 -7.75 -1.26
C MET A 52 -4.37 -8.71 -0.49
N ASN A 53 -4.24 -8.80 0.82
CA ASN A 53 -4.99 -9.73 1.67
C ASN A 53 -6.30 -9.11 2.15
N ASP A 54 -7.42 -9.71 1.73
CA ASP A 54 -8.76 -9.20 2.05
C ASP A 54 -9.08 -9.20 3.54
N GLU A 55 -8.66 -10.22 4.30
CA GLU A 55 -8.90 -10.31 5.73
C GLU A 55 -8.16 -9.22 6.49
N MET A 56 -6.91 -8.95 6.10
CA MET A 56 -6.10 -7.88 6.67
C MET A 56 -6.65 -6.51 6.34
N LEU A 57 -7.06 -6.27 5.09
CA LEU A 57 -7.70 -5.02 4.70
C LEU A 57 -9.06 -4.81 5.40
N ALA A 58 -9.85 -5.86 5.60
CA ALA A 58 -11.09 -5.78 6.36
C ALA A 58 -10.82 -5.35 7.81
N LEU A 59 -9.79 -5.92 8.45
CA LEU A 59 -9.35 -5.52 9.78
C LEU A 59 -8.88 -4.07 9.82
N ALA A 60 -8.03 -3.67 8.87
CA ALA A 60 -7.56 -2.29 8.76
C ALA A 60 -8.73 -1.31 8.58
N ARG A 61 -9.63 -1.58 7.65
CA ARG A 61 -10.79 -0.73 7.33
C ARG A 61 -11.80 -0.64 8.49
N LYS A 62 -11.91 -1.66 9.35
CA LYS A 62 -12.85 -1.75 10.48
C LYS A 62 -12.73 -0.57 11.46
N TYR A 63 -11.52 -0.15 11.75
CA TYR A 63 -11.25 0.90 12.74
C TYR A 63 -10.94 2.27 12.12
N LYS A 64 -10.93 2.37 10.78
CA LYS A 64 -10.50 3.56 10.06
C LYS A 64 -11.25 4.82 10.48
N ASP A 65 -12.56 4.80 10.45
CA ASP A 65 -13.38 5.99 10.66
C ASP A 65 -13.32 6.49 12.11
N GLU A 66 -13.25 5.56 13.08
CA GLU A 66 -13.08 5.89 14.50
C GLU A 66 -11.71 6.54 14.75
N LEU A 67 -10.64 5.89 14.28
CA LEU A 67 -9.28 6.35 14.50
C LEU A 67 -8.97 7.64 13.72
N GLN A 68 -9.51 7.79 12.53
CA GLN A 68 -9.40 9.02 11.75
C GLN A 68 -9.98 10.22 12.52
N LYS A 69 -11.17 10.07 13.12
CA LYS A 69 -11.78 11.11 13.98
C LYS A 69 -10.93 11.36 15.22
N LYS A 70 -10.47 10.29 15.88
CA LYS A 70 -9.64 10.38 17.10
C LYS A 70 -8.33 11.12 16.87
N PHE A 71 -7.74 11.02 15.67
CA PHE A 71 -6.49 11.66 15.28
C PHE A 71 -6.71 13.02 14.57
N GLY A 72 -7.81 13.71 14.87
CA GLY A 72 -8.05 15.07 14.38
C GLY A 72 -8.50 15.16 12.92
N GLY A 73 -9.02 14.07 12.35
CA GLY A 73 -9.51 14.05 10.96
C GLY A 73 -8.43 13.77 9.92
N VAL A 74 -7.27 13.24 10.31
CA VAL A 74 -6.22 12.81 9.39
C VAL A 74 -6.79 11.87 8.32
N ARG A 75 -6.39 12.06 7.07
CA ARG A 75 -6.87 11.21 5.97
C ARG A 75 -6.15 9.86 5.98
N ILE A 76 -6.93 8.78 6.17
CA ILE A 76 -6.43 7.39 6.13
C ILE A 76 -7.18 6.65 5.03
N GLN A 77 -6.44 5.93 4.17
CA GLN A 77 -6.99 5.13 3.07
C GLN A 77 -6.33 3.75 3.05
N PHE A 78 -7.10 2.73 2.68
CA PHE A 78 -6.60 1.37 2.48
C PHE A 78 -7.07 0.85 1.13
N HIS A 79 -6.12 0.50 0.26
CA HIS A 79 -6.35 0.00 -1.08
C HIS A 79 -5.93 -1.45 -1.21
N LYS A 80 -6.70 -2.21 -1.99
CA LYS A 80 -6.32 -3.55 -2.40
C LYS A 80 -5.43 -3.45 -3.64
N GLY A 81 -4.18 -3.90 -3.51
CA GLY A 81 -3.22 -3.79 -4.62
C GLY A 81 -1.96 -4.60 -4.38
N LYS A 82 -1.19 -4.79 -5.44
CA LYS A 82 0.13 -5.38 -5.38
C LYS A 82 1.16 -4.28 -5.15
N ILE A 83 2.08 -4.48 -4.21
CA ILE A 83 3.09 -3.46 -3.90
C ILE A 83 4.08 -3.23 -5.06
N GLN A 84 4.26 -4.20 -5.94
CA GLN A 84 5.06 -4.07 -7.17
C GLN A 84 4.28 -3.46 -8.36
N ASP A 85 2.98 -3.13 -8.20
CA ASP A 85 2.16 -2.46 -9.21
C ASP A 85 1.18 -1.49 -8.52
N LEU A 86 1.70 -0.37 -8.07
CA LEU A 86 0.96 0.66 -7.32
C LEU A 86 0.04 1.51 -8.21
N ALA A 87 0.02 1.24 -9.49
CA ALA A 87 -0.87 1.92 -10.42
C ALA A 87 -2.24 1.23 -10.54
N VAL A 88 -2.36 -0.06 -10.15
CA VAL A 88 -3.59 -0.83 -10.35
C VAL A 88 -4.31 -1.08 -9.02
N ASP A 89 -5.51 -0.51 -8.88
CA ASP A 89 -6.43 -0.80 -7.78
C ASP A 89 -7.20 -2.10 -8.09
N LEU A 90 -6.96 -3.13 -7.29
CA LEU A 90 -7.57 -4.45 -7.49
C LEU A 90 -9.06 -4.46 -7.10
N ASP A 91 -9.53 -3.60 -6.20
CA ASP A 91 -10.97 -3.47 -5.90
C ASP A 91 -11.72 -3.03 -7.19
N ARG A 92 -11.14 -2.12 -7.98
CA ARG A 92 -11.71 -1.70 -9.28
C ARG A 92 -11.66 -2.80 -10.33
N VAL A 93 -10.60 -3.61 -10.33
CA VAL A 93 -10.51 -4.77 -11.23
C VAL A 93 -11.56 -5.82 -10.88
N GLU A 94 -11.79 -6.09 -9.60
CA GLU A 94 -12.82 -7.02 -9.14
C GLU A 94 -14.23 -6.51 -9.46
N GLU A 95 -14.49 -5.20 -9.31
CA GLU A 95 -15.76 -4.59 -9.73
C GLU A 95 -16.00 -4.76 -11.25
N TYR A 96 -14.96 -4.55 -12.06
CA TYR A 96 -15.03 -4.78 -13.50
C TYR A 96 -15.36 -6.25 -13.82
N LEU A 97 -14.67 -7.19 -13.18
CA LEU A 97 -14.87 -8.63 -13.38
C LEU A 97 -16.26 -9.11 -12.96
N THR A 98 -16.85 -8.50 -11.94
CA THR A 98 -18.22 -8.81 -11.51
C THR A 98 -19.23 -8.53 -12.64
N ARG A 99 -19.01 -7.47 -13.41
CA ARG A 99 -19.86 -7.08 -14.54
C ARG A 99 -19.45 -7.73 -15.86
N ASN A 100 -18.17 -8.08 -16.00
CA ASN A 100 -17.54 -8.58 -17.24
C ASN A 100 -16.72 -9.86 -16.94
N PRO A 101 -17.37 -10.99 -16.66
CA PRO A 101 -16.65 -12.22 -16.32
C PRO A 101 -15.83 -12.73 -17.51
N VAL A 102 -14.59 -13.14 -17.26
CA VAL A 102 -13.69 -13.70 -18.26
C VAL A 102 -14.08 -15.15 -18.55
N ARG A 103 -14.57 -15.41 -19.77
CA ARG A 103 -14.96 -16.73 -20.25
C ARG A 103 -14.23 -17.12 -21.55
N THR A 104 -13.69 -16.15 -22.26
CA THR A 104 -13.01 -16.32 -23.54
C THR A 104 -11.68 -15.55 -23.56
N VAL A 105 -10.83 -15.84 -24.55
CA VAL A 105 -9.59 -15.06 -24.77
C VAL A 105 -9.90 -13.59 -25.06
N ALA A 106 -11.00 -13.31 -25.77
CA ALA A 106 -11.42 -11.93 -26.04
C ALA A 106 -11.82 -11.19 -24.74
N ASP A 107 -12.41 -11.87 -23.78
CA ASP A 107 -12.70 -11.28 -22.47
C ASP A 107 -11.42 -10.95 -21.69
N LEU A 108 -10.43 -11.84 -21.75
CA LEU A 108 -9.11 -11.62 -21.15
C LEU A 108 -8.40 -10.42 -21.79
N GLN A 109 -8.49 -10.26 -23.10
CA GLN A 109 -7.94 -9.10 -23.79
C GLN A 109 -8.60 -7.80 -23.30
N ARG A 110 -9.94 -7.77 -23.20
CA ARG A 110 -10.68 -6.60 -22.66
C ARG A 110 -10.29 -6.28 -21.20
N LEU A 111 -10.09 -7.31 -20.39
CA LEU A 111 -9.60 -7.12 -19.03
C LEU A 111 -8.22 -6.47 -19.01
N ASN A 112 -7.29 -6.97 -19.83
CA ASN A 112 -5.93 -6.39 -19.91
C ASN A 112 -5.97 -4.94 -20.40
N GLU A 113 -6.78 -4.64 -21.41
CA GLU A 113 -6.99 -3.26 -21.90
C GLU A 113 -7.56 -2.35 -20.79
N PHE A 114 -8.54 -2.84 -20.03
CA PHE A 114 -9.08 -2.09 -18.89
C PHE A 114 -8.02 -1.80 -17.83
N VAL A 115 -7.22 -2.80 -17.43
CA VAL A 115 -6.12 -2.63 -16.47
C VAL A 115 -5.09 -1.64 -16.99
N ASP A 116 -4.75 -1.68 -18.29
CA ASP A 116 -3.80 -0.75 -18.88
C ASP A 116 -4.35 0.69 -18.95
N VAL A 117 -5.65 0.86 -19.13
CA VAL A 117 -6.30 2.17 -19.04
C VAL A 117 -6.21 2.69 -17.59
N LEU A 118 -6.59 1.89 -16.59
CA LEU A 118 -6.47 2.28 -15.18
C LEU A 118 -5.05 2.75 -14.85
N ARG A 119 -4.05 1.97 -15.23
CA ARG A 119 -2.64 2.26 -14.97
C ARG A 119 -2.20 3.60 -15.55
N ARG A 120 -2.71 3.99 -16.71
CA ARG A 120 -2.33 5.23 -17.42
C ARG A 120 -3.13 6.46 -17.03
N THR A 121 -4.43 6.30 -16.75
CA THR A 121 -5.34 7.43 -16.58
C THR A 121 -5.77 7.69 -15.15
N GLU A 122 -5.79 6.63 -14.32
CA GLU A 122 -6.30 6.69 -12.96
C GLU A 122 -5.46 5.78 -12.05
N PRO A 123 -4.13 6.00 -11.93
CA PRO A 123 -3.29 5.16 -11.10
C PRO A 123 -3.75 5.20 -9.63
N MET A 124 -3.75 4.03 -8.98
CA MET A 124 -4.11 3.89 -7.55
C MET A 124 -3.28 4.84 -6.68
N ILE A 125 -1.98 4.88 -6.91
CA ILE A 125 -1.07 5.85 -6.30
C ILE A 125 -0.44 6.68 -7.42
N ALA A 126 -0.67 7.99 -7.38
CA ALA A 126 -0.17 8.91 -8.40
C ALA A 126 1.36 9.07 -8.32
N ASP A 127 1.97 9.47 -9.44
CA ASP A 127 3.38 9.84 -9.51
C ASP A 127 3.65 11.04 -8.59
N ASP A 128 4.86 11.11 -8.04
CA ASP A 128 5.35 12.25 -7.24
C ASP A 128 4.37 12.71 -6.13
N SER A 129 3.63 11.77 -5.50
CA SER A 129 2.57 12.07 -4.54
C SER A 129 2.91 11.75 -3.08
N ILE A 130 3.96 10.96 -2.82
CA ILE A 130 4.30 10.40 -1.53
C ILE A 130 5.56 11.06 -0.95
N ASP A 131 5.51 11.48 0.30
CA ASP A 131 6.66 12.04 1.02
C ASP A 131 7.54 10.94 1.63
N VAL A 132 6.90 9.87 2.15
CA VAL A 132 7.62 8.72 2.68
C VAL A 132 6.91 7.41 2.36
N VAL A 133 7.65 6.46 1.81
CA VAL A 133 7.24 5.06 1.69
C VAL A 133 7.78 4.30 2.89
N VAL A 134 6.93 3.57 3.57
CA VAL A 134 7.30 2.65 4.65
C VAL A 134 6.99 1.21 4.23
N SER A 135 7.80 0.26 4.70
CA SER A 135 7.55 -1.17 4.53
C SER A 135 8.18 -1.96 5.66
N ASN A 136 7.47 -2.97 6.16
CA ASN A 136 7.91 -3.75 7.31
C ASN A 136 7.70 -5.25 7.08
N CYS A 137 8.80 -6.01 6.88
CA CYS A 137 8.84 -7.46 6.66
C CYS A 137 7.98 -7.96 5.47
N VAL A 138 7.96 -7.23 4.35
CA VAL A 138 7.11 -7.54 3.20
C VAL A 138 7.90 -7.73 1.90
N LEU A 139 9.06 -7.06 1.74
CA LEU A 139 9.80 -7.09 0.49
C LEU A 139 10.31 -8.50 0.14
N ASN A 140 10.67 -9.29 1.16
CA ASN A 140 11.09 -10.68 0.98
C ASN A 140 9.99 -11.61 0.49
N LEU A 141 8.71 -11.21 0.62
CA LEU A 141 7.57 -11.96 0.08
C LEU A 141 7.35 -11.72 -1.42
N VAL A 142 7.98 -10.68 -1.97
CA VAL A 142 7.92 -10.37 -3.41
C VAL A 142 8.91 -11.27 -4.14
N LYS A 143 8.45 -11.90 -5.22
CA LYS A 143 9.31 -12.71 -6.08
C LYS A 143 10.51 -11.91 -6.57
N GLU A 144 11.66 -12.55 -6.68
CA GLU A 144 12.90 -11.91 -7.10
C GLU A 144 12.75 -11.17 -8.45
N GLU A 145 12.07 -11.79 -9.41
CA GLU A 145 11.79 -11.21 -10.72
C GLU A 145 10.97 -9.90 -10.67
N ASP A 146 10.13 -9.74 -9.63
CA ASP A 146 9.27 -8.56 -9.44
C ASP A 146 9.92 -7.46 -8.59
N ARG A 147 11.03 -7.74 -7.89
CA ARG A 147 11.68 -6.78 -6.99
C ARG A 147 12.16 -5.52 -7.70
N ALA A 148 12.72 -5.66 -8.90
CA ALA A 148 13.14 -4.51 -9.70
C ALA A 148 11.94 -3.60 -10.06
N GLN A 149 10.78 -4.20 -10.34
CA GLN A 149 9.56 -3.45 -10.62
C GLN A 149 9.04 -2.75 -9.36
N LEU A 150 9.06 -3.42 -8.20
CA LEU A 150 8.71 -2.81 -6.92
C LEU A 150 9.52 -1.54 -6.63
N PHE A 151 10.84 -1.56 -6.82
CA PHE A 151 11.67 -0.37 -6.60
C PHE A 151 11.39 0.74 -7.62
N LYS A 152 11.02 0.40 -8.86
CA LYS A 152 10.58 1.40 -9.85
C LYS A 152 9.27 2.06 -9.41
N GLU A 153 8.33 1.30 -8.89
CA GLU A 153 7.06 1.83 -8.36
C GLU A 153 7.28 2.73 -7.14
N ILE A 154 8.13 2.32 -6.19
CA ILE A 154 8.54 3.17 -5.06
C ILE A 154 9.12 4.49 -5.56
N PHE A 155 10.03 4.44 -6.54
CA PHE A 155 10.63 5.65 -7.11
C PHE A 155 9.61 6.52 -7.84
N ARG A 156 8.68 5.93 -8.60
CA ARG A 156 7.63 6.66 -9.33
C ARG A 156 6.73 7.46 -8.42
N VAL A 157 6.29 6.86 -7.29
CA VAL A 157 5.32 7.50 -6.38
C VAL A 157 5.97 8.51 -5.43
N LEU A 158 7.28 8.39 -5.15
CA LEU A 158 7.99 9.30 -4.26
C LEU A 158 8.16 10.68 -4.90
N LYS A 159 7.79 11.71 -4.14
CA LYS A 159 8.14 13.10 -4.47
C LYS A 159 9.65 13.28 -4.55
N ARG A 160 10.10 14.29 -5.29
CA ARG A 160 11.50 14.69 -5.27
C ARG A 160 11.93 15.06 -3.85
N GLY A 161 12.96 14.37 -3.33
CA GLY A 161 13.40 14.49 -1.93
C GLY A 161 12.61 13.65 -0.94
N GLY A 162 11.64 12.85 -1.42
CA GLY A 162 10.97 11.83 -0.63
C GLY A 162 11.93 10.73 -0.16
N ARG A 163 11.48 9.90 0.76
CA ARG A 163 12.31 8.87 1.39
C ARG A 163 11.61 7.52 1.48
N ALA A 164 12.36 6.43 1.43
CA ALA A 164 11.89 5.09 1.70
C ALA A 164 12.50 4.59 3.02
N ALA A 165 11.65 4.13 3.94
CA ALA A 165 12.02 3.52 5.22
C ALA A 165 11.57 2.05 5.21
N ILE A 166 12.51 1.16 4.95
CA ILE A 166 12.26 -0.26 4.75
C ILE A 166 12.95 -1.03 5.88
N SER A 167 12.19 -1.89 6.55
CA SER A 167 12.69 -2.85 7.53
C SER A 167 12.34 -4.26 7.06
N ASP A 168 13.35 -5.13 6.95
CA ASP A 168 13.15 -6.51 6.53
C ASP A 168 14.19 -7.43 7.15
N ILE A 169 13.93 -8.74 7.14
CA ILE A 169 14.85 -9.77 7.61
C ILE A 169 15.90 -10.00 6.54
N VAL A 170 17.17 -10.03 6.93
CA VAL A 170 18.29 -10.41 6.08
C VAL A 170 19.00 -11.63 6.68
N SER A 171 19.58 -12.47 5.82
CA SER A 171 20.43 -13.60 6.23
C SER A 171 21.90 -13.25 5.91
N ASP A 172 22.80 -13.55 6.82
CA ASP A 172 24.25 -13.44 6.61
C ASP A 172 24.82 -14.67 5.87
N GLU A 173 24.01 -15.72 5.67
CA GLU A 173 24.40 -16.95 4.98
C GLU A 173 23.64 -17.05 3.65
N GLU A 174 24.33 -17.57 2.61
CA GLU A 174 23.68 -17.98 1.35
C GLU A 174 22.75 -19.16 1.65
N VAL A 175 21.48 -19.05 1.26
CA VAL A 175 20.42 -20.06 1.44
C VAL A 175 20.29 -20.89 0.17
#